data_b29a195af7d8414764ee8ab3065957cc
#
_entry.id   b29a195af7d8414764ee8ab3065957cc
#
_cell.length_a   1.000
_cell.length_b   1.000
_cell.length_c   1.000
_cell.angle_alpha   90.00
_cell.angle_beta   90.00
_cell.angle_gamma   90.00
#
_symmetry.space_group_name_H-M   'P 1'
#
loop_
_entity.id
_entity.type
_entity.pdbx_description
1 polymer ?
#
loop_
_entity_poly.entity_id
_entity_poly.type
_entity_poly.pdbx_seq_one_letter_code
_entity_poly.pdbx_strand_id
1 'polypeptide(L)'
;MTAPRRLRAAGAVVLAPLMLGGADGPGHAPSGSVADTLTAAYDVAGVRVVQRRTESSDIVAVRLYLLGGTRQITERTAGIEPLLLRAAAHNAGRALDRTGSVVTLDPQADWTVYGFTGLVEDLDAAWRAFTDRVVQPNLSDDAVGRARGGLLTRARRRYTEPDQRLHVIAMRALFRDHPYALDPEGTETSLAALTGEDVRAYARDQLVTSRMLVAVVGAVTRAHVESLVTATLGRLPGGDYRWTLPPKPRTHAPGWLIENRDLPTAYILGLFPGPPPTAGQAYWAFRVATAVLSGQIGYHIRQEHSLSYAAFAPFYDQAIPVGGAYVSTPKPDEALALIHQAIRDLATVRFSGYSLGRFIDGYRFNYLVDNATAEAQADFLARAELYLGSFRKGEESLQLLHRVLPEDLAPIVYAHMVNIQYAYLGDTARMHGRW
;
A
#
# COMPACT_ATOMS: atom_id res chain seq x y z
N MET A 1 -14.75 -10.52 15.95
CA MET A 1 -14.03 -11.51 15.15
C MET A 1 -13.68 -10.83 13.83
N THR A 2 -12.52 -10.19 13.74
CA THR A 2 -12.07 -9.51 12.53
C THR A 2 -11.33 -10.53 11.66
N ALA A 3 -11.82 -10.75 10.46
CA ALA A 3 -11.17 -11.60 9.45
C ALA A 3 -9.75 -11.09 9.17
N PRO A 4 -8.76 -11.98 8.97
CA PRO A 4 -7.42 -11.56 8.62
C PRO A 4 -7.45 -10.86 7.25
N ARG A 5 -6.93 -9.66 7.18
CA ARG A 5 -6.61 -8.98 5.92
C ARG A 5 -5.70 -9.91 5.12
N ARG A 6 -6.27 -10.55 4.12
CA ARG A 6 -5.50 -11.29 3.11
C ARG A 6 -4.58 -10.28 2.46
N LEU A 7 -3.30 -10.63 2.30
CA LEU A 7 -2.46 -10.03 1.27
C LEU A 7 -3.33 -9.92 0.02
N ARG A 8 -3.72 -8.70 -0.37
CA ARG A 8 -4.36 -8.49 -1.67
C ARG A 8 -3.26 -8.70 -2.71
N ALA A 9 -3.06 -9.96 -3.06
CA ALA A 9 -2.47 -10.28 -4.34
C ALA A 9 -3.35 -9.59 -5.37
N ALA A 10 -2.78 -8.71 -6.16
CA ALA A 10 -3.44 -8.21 -7.37
C ALA A 10 -3.97 -9.45 -8.08
N GLY A 11 -5.30 -9.54 -8.20
CA GLY A 11 -5.98 -10.76 -8.59
C GLY A 11 -5.31 -11.41 -9.78
N ALA A 12 -4.93 -12.66 -9.64
CA ALA A 12 -4.48 -13.49 -10.74
C ALA A 12 -5.66 -13.61 -11.73
N VAL A 13 -5.59 -12.87 -12.83
CA VAL A 13 -6.53 -12.95 -13.94
C VAL A 13 -6.31 -14.32 -14.59
N VAL A 14 -7.19 -15.26 -14.28
CA VAL A 14 -7.34 -16.48 -15.07
C VAL A 14 -8.09 -16.09 -16.33
N LEU A 15 -7.36 -15.79 -17.41
CA LEU A 15 -7.93 -15.64 -18.74
C LEU A 15 -8.21 -17.03 -19.33
N ALA A 16 -9.47 -17.47 -19.24
CA ALA A 16 -9.98 -18.46 -20.16
C ALA A 16 -10.21 -17.79 -21.54
N PRO A 17 -9.86 -18.42 -22.66
CA PRO A 17 -10.11 -17.84 -23.97
C PRO A 17 -11.60 -17.95 -24.33
N LEU A 18 -12.33 -16.84 -24.23
CA LEU A 18 -13.65 -16.71 -24.87
C LEU A 18 -13.46 -16.15 -26.29
N MET A 19 -13.62 -17.02 -27.26
CA MET A 19 -13.86 -16.63 -28.66
C MET A 19 -15.28 -16.06 -28.77
N LEU A 20 -15.44 -14.78 -29.03
CA LEU A 20 -16.68 -14.20 -29.56
C LEU A 20 -16.38 -13.06 -30.52
N GLY A 21 -17.08 -13.12 -31.64
CA GLY A 21 -16.91 -12.33 -32.83
C GLY A 21 -17.24 -10.84 -32.65
N GLY A 22 -16.72 -10.05 -33.59
CA GLY A 22 -16.80 -8.62 -33.63
C GLY A 22 -18.20 -8.03 -33.85
N ALA A 23 -18.37 -6.82 -33.34
CA ALA A 23 -19.28 -5.81 -33.86
C ALA A 23 -18.66 -4.45 -33.57
N ASP A 24 -18.34 -3.72 -34.64
CA ASP A 24 -17.92 -2.31 -34.57
C ASP A 24 -19.09 -1.45 -34.08
N GLY A 25 -18.93 -0.81 -32.93
CA GLY A 25 -19.84 0.20 -32.40
C GLY A 25 -19.19 1.58 -32.45
N PRO A 26 -19.95 2.68 -32.66
CA PRO A 26 -19.41 4.01 -32.91
C PRO A 26 -18.71 4.59 -31.69
N GLY A 27 -17.54 5.22 -31.95
CA GLY A 27 -16.69 5.83 -30.95
C GLY A 27 -17.43 6.89 -30.12
N HIS A 28 -17.41 6.71 -28.81
CA HIS A 28 -17.79 7.76 -27.86
C HIS A 28 -16.65 8.77 -27.77
N ALA A 29 -16.94 10.02 -28.16
CA ALA A 29 -16.09 11.15 -27.85
C ALA A 29 -16.03 11.34 -26.32
N PRO A 30 -14.88 11.70 -25.74
CA PRO A 30 -14.77 11.95 -24.31
C PRO A 30 -15.58 13.20 -23.96
N SER A 31 -16.73 13.01 -23.28
CA SER A 31 -17.45 14.09 -22.62
C SER A 31 -16.53 14.68 -21.54
N GLY A 32 -16.20 15.97 -21.65
CA GLY A 32 -15.48 16.74 -20.64
C GLY A 32 -16.12 16.51 -19.27
N SER A 33 -15.34 16.06 -18.31
CA SER A 33 -15.86 15.42 -17.12
C SER A 33 -16.54 16.40 -16.15
N VAL A 34 -17.79 16.12 -15.82
CA VAL A 34 -18.50 16.62 -14.62
C VAL A 34 -17.70 16.31 -13.32
N ALA A 35 -16.75 15.40 -13.38
CA ALA A 35 -15.86 15.01 -12.27
C ALA A 35 -14.98 16.17 -11.76
N ASP A 36 -14.60 17.13 -12.59
CA ASP A 36 -13.68 18.20 -12.22
C ASP A 36 -14.25 19.22 -11.21
N THR A 37 -15.58 19.38 -11.16
CA THR A 37 -16.24 20.27 -10.19
C THR A 37 -16.50 19.61 -8.83
N LEU A 38 -16.41 18.28 -8.75
CA LEU A 38 -16.75 17.51 -7.56
C LEU A 38 -15.52 17.15 -6.72
N THR A 39 -14.30 17.26 -7.27
CA THR A 39 -13.05 16.98 -6.55
C THR A 39 -12.26 18.26 -6.32
N ALA A 40 -11.85 18.51 -5.08
CA ALA A 40 -11.08 19.68 -4.69
C ALA A 40 -9.99 19.30 -3.67
N ALA A 41 -8.88 20.05 -3.71
CA ALA A 41 -7.85 20.02 -2.67
C ALA A 41 -7.67 21.45 -2.13
N TYR A 42 -7.66 21.59 -0.80
CA TYR A 42 -7.60 22.87 -0.10
C TYR A 42 -7.01 22.71 1.30
N ASP A 43 -6.65 23.81 1.93
CA ASP A 43 -6.08 23.81 3.27
C ASP A 43 -7.10 24.38 4.25
N VAL A 44 -7.26 23.73 5.41
CA VAL A 44 -8.15 24.16 6.51
C VAL A 44 -7.38 24.09 7.82
N ALA A 45 -7.18 25.22 8.47
CA ALA A 45 -6.49 25.32 9.75
C ALA A 45 -5.14 24.56 9.79
N GLY A 46 -4.39 24.60 8.68
CA GLY A 46 -3.09 23.93 8.54
C GLY A 46 -3.17 22.45 8.15
N VAL A 47 -4.36 21.89 8.00
CA VAL A 47 -4.57 20.52 7.53
C VAL A 47 -4.82 20.53 6.02
N ARG A 48 -4.08 19.71 5.24
CA ARG A 48 -4.38 19.49 3.82
C ARG A 48 -5.59 18.60 3.68
N VAL A 49 -6.60 19.03 2.89
CA VAL A 49 -7.81 18.26 2.61
C VAL A 49 -7.91 17.97 1.12
N VAL A 50 -8.20 16.72 0.75
CA VAL A 50 -8.59 16.32 -0.61
C VAL A 50 -9.98 15.70 -0.52
N GLN A 51 -10.94 16.31 -1.19
CA GLN A 51 -12.33 15.89 -1.12
C GLN A 51 -12.89 15.57 -2.50
N ARG A 52 -13.62 14.45 -2.59
CA ARG A 52 -14.49 14.13 -3.74
C ARG A 52 -15.91 14.00 -3.26
N ARG A 53 -16.76 14.95 -3.72
CA ARG A 53 -18.19 14.85 -3.50
C ARG A 53 -18.80 13.89 -4.52
N THR A 54 -19.58 12.91 -4.05
CA THR A 54 -20.37 12.01 -4.90
C THR A 54 -21.74 11.78 -4.25
N GLU A 55 -22.80 11.82 -5.06
CA GLU A 55 -24.17 11.60 -4.61
C GLU A 55 -24.68 10.20 -5.00
N SER A 56 -23.80 9.36 -5.53
CA SER A 56 -24.15 8.02 -5.99
C SER A 56 -24.26 6.97 -4.88
N SER A 57 -23.93 7.34 -3.63
CA SER A 57 -23.91 6.42 -2.51
C SER A 57 -24.08 7.17 -1.18
N ASP A 58 -24.78 6.57 -0.23
CA ASP A 58 -24.90 7.04 1.15
C ASP A 58 -23.64 6.72 1.99
N ILE A 59 -22.62 6.15 1.38
CA ILE A 59 -21.37 5.82 2.07
C ILE A 59 -20.42 7.02 2.02
N VAL A 60 -19.81 7.33 3.17
CA VAL A 60 -18.69 8.26 3.27
C VAL A 60 -17.45 7.53 3.76
N ALA A 61 -16.31 7.80 3.11
CA ALA A 61 -14.98 7.40 3.56
C ALA A 61 -14.18 8.63 4.02
N VAL A 62 -13.66 8.58 5.23
CA VAL A 62 -12.75 9.58 5.80
C VAL A 62 -11.43 8.89 6.11
N ARG A 63 -10.34 9.46 5.59
CA ARG A 63 -8.97 8.97 5.76
C ARG A 63 -8.08 10.10 6.24
N LEU A 64 -7.54 9.98 7.45
CA LEU A 64 -6.45 10.82 7.95
C LEU A 64 -5.13 10.10 7.68
N TYR A 65 -4.24 10.76 6.98
CA TYR A 65 -2.85 10.35 6.75
C TYR A 65 -1.96 11.13 7.70
N LEU A 66 -1.31 10.44 8.64
CA LEU A 66 -0.22 10.98 9.43
C LEU A 66 1.07 10.76 8.63
N LEU A 67 1.58 11.83 8.03
CA LEU A 67 2.65 11.80 7.04
C LEU A 67 4.02 11.47 7.66
N GLY A 68 4.87 10.80 6.89
CA GLY A 68 6.25 10.49 7.25
C GLY A 68 6.52 9.00 7.49
N GLY A 69 5.56 8.27 8.06
CA GLY A 69 5.66 6.81 8.25
C GLY A 69 6.99 6.38 8.88
N THR A 70 7.71 5.47 8.21
CA THR A 70 9.00 4.94 8.72
C THR A 70 10.10 5.99 8.85
N ARG A 71 9.97 7.17 8.25
CA ARG A 71 10.91 8.29 8.42
C ARG A 71 10.76 9.02 9.75
N GLN A 72 9.69 8.75 10.49
CA GLN A 72 9.42 9.35 11.81
C GLN A 72 9.75 8.40 12.96
N ILE A 73 10.30 7.24 12.66
CA ILE A 73 10.65 6.21 13.64
C ILE A 73 12.10 5.76 13.49
N THR A 74 12.59 5.09 14.51
CA THR A 74 13.88 4.38 14.54
C THR A 74 13.62 2.90 14.84
N GLU A 75 14.65 2.06 14.83
CA GLU A 75 14.50 0.65 15.26
C GLU A 75 13.89 0.54 16.66
N ARG A 76 14.26 1.45 17.58
CA ARG A 76 13.73 1.48 18.96
C ARG A 76 12.27 1.92 19.01
N THR A 77 11.86 2.85 18.17
CA THR A 77 10.52 3.45 18.22
C THR A 77 9.57 2.89 17.15
N ALA A 78 9.99 1.85 16.41
CA ALA A 78 9.12 1.17 15.47
C ALA A 78 7.84 0.66 16.17
N GLY A 79 6.67 0.97 15.57
CA GLY A 79 5.37 0.65 16.14
C GLY A 79 4.80 1.71 17.10
N ILE A 80 5.49 2.84 17.35
CA ILE A 80 5.01 3.87 18.29
C ILE A 80 3.72 4.55 17.79
N GLU A 81 3.60 4.81 16.48
CA GLU A 81 2.41 5.48 15.92
C GLU A 81 1.14 4.60 15.99
N PRO A 82 1.15 3.32 15.57
CA PRO A 82 0.02 2.43 15.83
C PRO A 82 -0.22 2.18 17.31
N LEU A 83 0.80 2.22 18.19
CA LEU A 83 0.61 2.12 19.63
C LEU A 83 -0.15 3.35 20.17
N LEU A 84 0.25 4.56 19.78
CA LEU A 84 -0.44 5.80 20.11
C LEU A 84 -1.91 5.75 19.70
N LEU A 85 -2.20 5.47 18.43
CA LEU A 85 -3.56 5.49 17.91
C LEU A 85 -4.45 4.39 18.50
N ARG A 86 -3.89 3.22 18.85
CA ARG A 86 -4.63 2.15 19.54
C ARG A 86 -4.89 2.47 21.01
N ALA A 87 -3.93 3.05 21.71
CA ALA A 87 -4.12 3.51 23.09
C ALA A 87 -5.23 4.55 23.15
N ALA A 88 -5.17 5.54 22.26
CA ALA A 88 -6.19 6.58 22.13
C ALA A 88 -7.60 6.03 21.83
N ALA A 89 -7.70 4.90 21.14
CA ALA A 89 -8.95 4.31 20.71
C ALA A 89 -9.74 3.60 21.83
N HIS A 90 -9.15 3.36 23.01
CA HIS A 90 -9.68 2.40 23.98
C HIS A 90 -11.10 2.70 24.48
N ASN A 91 -11.49 3.97 24.60
CA ASN A 91 -12.83 4.33 25.08
C ASN A 91 -13.81 4.78 23.97
N ALA A 92 -13.32 5.05 22.78
CA ALA A 92 -14.11 5.60 21.68
C ALA A 92 -14.57 4.52 20.66
N GLY A 93 -14.14 3.25 20.80
CA GLY A 93 -14.56 2.13 19.95
C GLY A 93 -16.08 2.01 19.91
N ARG A 94 -16.72 2.04 21.06
CA ARG A 94 -18.18 1.94 21.20
C ARG A 94 -18.97 3.06 20.51
N ALA A 95 -18.39 4.25 20.34
CA ALA A 95 -19.09 5.35 19.66
C ALA A 95 -19.13 5.13 18.14
N LEU A 96 -18.01 4.68 17.53
CA LEU A 96 -17.96 4.30 16.12
C LEU A 96 -18.76 3.00 15.84
N ASP A 97 -18.72 2.05 16.76
CA ASP A 97 -19.53 0.82 16.65
C ASP A 97 -21.04 1.11 16.61
N ARG A 98 -21.52 2.15 17.31
CA ARG A 98 -22.93 2.55 17.28
C ARG A 98 -23.39 3.12 15.95
N THR A 99 -22.47 3.72 15.18
CA THR A 99 -22.76 4.22 13.83
C THR A 99 -22.54 3.14 12.76
N GLY A 100 -22.20 1.91 13.15
CA GLY A 100 -21.85 0.84 12.19
C GLY A 100 -20.60 1.14 11.36
N SER A 101 -19.83 2.17 11.72
CA SER A 101 -18.64 2.58 10.95
C SER A 101 -17.49 1.57 11.08
N VAL A 102 -16.84 1.28 9.98
CA VAL A 102 -15.65 0.43 9.93
C VAL A 102 -14.40 1.28 10.08
N VAL A 103 -13.61 1.03 11.12
CA VAL A 103 -12.38 1.78 11.41
C VAL A 103 -11.20 1.11 10.73
N THR A 104 -10.36 1.92 10.08
CA THR A 104 -9.08 1.52 9.50
C THR A 104 -7.94 2.14 10.30
N LEU A 105 -6.93 1.33 10.63
CA LEU A 105 -5.63 1.77 11.12
C LEU A 105 -4.57 0.94 10.39
N ASP A 106 -3.81 1.59 9.52
CA ASP A 106 -2.90 0.95 8.59
C ASP A 106 -1.55 1.72 8.54
N PRO A 107 -0.57 1.33 9.36
CA PRO A 107 0.76 1.89 9.30
C PRO A 107 1.49 1.40 8.04
N GLN A 108 2.05 2.35 7.28
CA GLN A 108 2.76 2.12 6.03
C GLN A 108 4.12 2.82 6.02
N ALA A 109 4.91 2.60 4.98
CA ALA A 109 6.24 3.19 4.86
C ALA A 109 6.22 4.72 4.81
N ASP A 110 5.22 5.32 4.15
CA ASP A 110 5.13 6.77 3.91
C ASP A 110 4.24 7.51 4.91
N TRP A 111 3.30 6.82 5.53
CA TRP A 111 2.29 7.38 6.44
C TRP A 111 1.61 6.29 7.27
N THR A 112 0.91 6.72 8.29
CA THR A 112 -0.11 5.86 8.92
C THR A 112 -1.49 6.36 8.50
N VAL A 113 -2.30 5.49 7.90
CA VAL A 113 -3.71 5.77 7.63
C VAL A 113 -4.51 5.46 8.89
N TYR A 114 -5.26 6.46 9.36
CA TYR A 114 -6.28 6.28 10.38
C TYR A 114 -7.60 6.83 9.84
N GLY A 115 -8.66 6.06 9.80
CA GLY A 115 -9.87 6.49 9.14
C GLY A 115 -11.08 5.64 9.48
N PHE A 116 -12.21 6.03 8.91
CA PHE A 116 -13.44 5.24 8.99
C PHE A 116 -14.20 5.29 7.66
N THR A 117 -15.05 4.31 7.46
CA THR A 117 -16.05 4.25 6.39
C THR A 117 -17.40 3.97 7.05
N GLY A 118 -18.41 4.76 6.76
CA GLY A 118 -19.72 4.69 7.37
C GLY A 118 -20.80 5.35 6.52
N LEU A 119 -21.99 5.59 7.11
CA LEU A 119 -23.07 6.30 6.44
C LEU A 119 -22.90 7.81 6.56
N VAL A 120 -23.34 8.54 5.53
CA VAL A 120 -23.30 10.01 5.49
C VAL A 120 -24.14 10.62 6.60
N GLU A 121 -25.28 10.04 6.94
CA GLU A 121 -26.16 10.50 8.03
C GLU A 121 -25.50 10.45 9.42
N ASP A 122 -24.56 9.54 9.63
CA ASP A 122 -23.81 9.38 10.87
C ASP A 122 -22.48 10.12 10.88
N LEU A 123 -22.13 10.88 9.79
CA LEU A 123 -20.81 11.49 9.62
C LEU A 123 -20.38 12.30 10.84
N ASP A 124 -21.22 13.18 11.36
CA ASP A 124 -20.87 14.08 12.47
C ASP A 124 -20.52 13.31 13.74
N ALA A 125 -21.29 12.28 14.05
CA ALA A 125 -21.05 11.42 15.20
C ALA A 125 -19.78 10.59 15.05
N ALA A 126 -19.60 10.00 13.87
CA ALA A 126 -18.41 9.22 13.52
C ALA A 126 -17.16 10.10 13.50
N TRP A 127 -17.24 11.29 12.89
CA TRP A 127 -16.13 12.26 12.83
C TRP A 127 -15.66 12.67 14.23
N ARG A 128 -16.57 13.06 15.12
CA ARG A 128 -16.22 13.42 16.51
C ARG A 128 -15.54 12.25 17.21
N ALA A 129 -16.16 11.08 17.21
CA ALA A 129 -15.58 9.90 17.85
C ALA A 129 -14.20 9.50 17.27
N PHE A 130 -13.99 9.75 15.99
CA PHE A 130 -12.73 9.53 15.30
C PHE A 130 -11.67 10.57 15.69
N THR A 131 -12.00 11.87 15.62
CA THR A 131 -11.04 12.97 15.86
C THR A 131 -10.69 13.16 17.32
N ASP A 132 -11.58 12.87 18.28
CA ASP A 132 -11.29 12.91 19.71
C ASP A 132 -10.10 12.04 20.09
N ARG A 133 -9.89 10.93 19.37
CA ARG A 133 -8.72 10.04 19.56
C ARG A 133 -7.39 10.68 19.13
N VAL A 134 -7.45 11.65 18.24
CA VAL A 134 -6.26 12.33 17.71
C VAL A 134 -6.01 13.64 18.46
N VAL A 135 -7.09 14.40 18.74
CA VAL A 135 -7.01 15.72 19.36
C VAL A 135 -6.82 15.63 20.88
N GLN A 136 -7.45 14.65 21.53
CA GLN A 136 -7.38 14.43 22.98
C GLN A 136 -7.14 12.94 23.28
N PRO A 137 -6.00 12.37 22.89
CA PRO A 137 -5.76 10.95 23.06
C PRO A 137 -5.66 10.55 24.54
N ASN A 138 -6.36 9.51 24.93
CA ASN A 138 -6.17 8.89 26.24
C ASN A 138 -4.87 8.08 26.25
N LEU A 139 -3.81 8.63 26.79
CA LEU A 139 -2.49 8.00 26.88
C LEU A 139 -2.10 7.66 28.32
N SER A 140 -3.07 7.25 29.15
CA SER A 140 -2.77 6.67 30.47
C SER A 140 -1.92 5.41 30.31
N ASP A 141 -1.10 5.12 31.31
CA ASP A 141 -0.21 3.94 31.27
C ASP A 141 -0.98 2.64 31.10
N ASP A 142 -2.19 2.55 31.66
CA ASP A 142 -3.10 1.43 31.48
C ASP A 142 -3.61 1.31 30.03
N ALA A 143 -4.00 2.41 29.39
CA ALA A 143 -4.42 2.40 27.97
C ALA A 143 -3.26 2.01 27.05
N VAL A 144 -2.08 2.58 27.27
CA VAL A 144 -0.85 2.24 26.52
C VAL A 144 -0.46 0.77 26.77
N GLY A 145 -0.54 0.30 28.03
CA GLY A 145 -0.22 -1.10 28.38
C GLY A 145 -1.12 -2.10 27.67
N ARG A 146 -2.43 -1.85 27.62
CA ARG A 146 -3.38 -2.72 26.88
C ARG A 146 -3.14 -2.71 25.38
N ALA A 147 -2.95 -1.52 24.79
CA ALA A 147 -2.68 -1.38 23.36
C ALA A 147 -1.36 -2.09 22.96
N ARG A 148 -0.32 -1.93 23.79
CA ARG A 148 0.96 -2.60 23.62
C ARG A 148 0.83 -4.13 23.67
N GLY A 149 0.09 -4.67 24.65
CA GLY A 149 -0.18 -6.10 24.74
C GLY A 149 -0.84 -6.66 23.47
N GLY A 150 -1.81 -5.95 22.91
CA GLY A 150 -2.45 -6.31 21.65
C GLY A 150 -1.50 -6.27 20.45
N LEU A 151 -0.60 -5.27 20.38
CA LEU A 151 0.40 -5.16 19.31
C LEU A 151 1.48 -6.23 19.45
N LEU A 152 1.93 -6.57 20.67
CA LEU A 152 2.88 -7.66 20.90
C LEU A 152 2.33 -9.00 20.43
N THR A 153 1.07 -9.30 20.75
CA THR A 153 0.40 -10.52 20.25
C THR A 153 0.37 -10.53 18.71
N ARG A 154 0.10 -9.40 18.07
CA ARG A 154 0.10 -9.26 16.61
C ARG A 154 1.51 -9.42 16.03
N ALA A 155 2.52 -8.81 16.63
CA ALA A 155 3.92 -8.94 16.20
C ALA A 155 4.41 -10.39 16.27
N ARG A 156 4.08 -11.11 17.35
CA ARG A 156 4.38 -12.56 17.48
C ARG A 156 3.72 -13.38 16.40
N ARG A 157 2.43 -13.10 16.13
CA ARG A 157 1.70 -13.79 15.06
C ARG A 157 2.35 -13.53 13.69
N ARG A 158 2.73 -12.29 13.37
CA ARG A 158 3.44 -11.97 12.11
C ARG A 158 4.77 -12.71 12.00
N TYR A 159 5.47 -12.89 13.11
CA TYR A 159 6.71 -13.67 13.12
C TYR A 159 6.46 -15.14 12.80
N THR A 160 5.36 -15.74 13.26
CA THR A 160 5.03 -17.16 13.04
C THR A 160 4.37 -17.42 11.67
N GLU A 161 3.67 -16.45 11.09
CA GLU A 161 3.02 -16.53 9.77
C GLU A 161 4.06 -16.39 8.64
N PRO A 162 4.34 -17.44 7.83
CA PRO A 162 5.47 -17.41 6.90
C PRO A 162 5.43 -16.27 5.91
N ASP A 163 4.27 -15.97 5.30
CA ASP A 163 4.13 -14.90 4.30
C ASP A 163 4.39 -13.52 4.89
N GLN A 164 3.87 -13.27 6.10
CA GLN A 164 4.05 -11.99 6.77
C GLN A 164 5.52 -11.80 7.20
N ARG A 165 6.13 -12.87 7.71
CA ARG A 165 7.55 -12.86 8.08
C ARG A 165 8.43 -12.65 6.86
N LEU A 166 8.18 -13.38 5.79
CA LEU A 166 8.92 -13.27 4.52
C LEU A 166 8.88 -11.83 3.97
N HIS A 167 7.71 -11.19 4.01
CA HIS A 167 7.58 -9.78 3.58
C HIS A 167 8.50 -8.85 4.38
N VAL A 168 8.52 -8.97 5.70
CA VAL A 168 9.40 -8.16 6.57
C VAL A 168 10.86 -8.39 6.23
N ILE A 169 11.27 -9.65 6.03
CA ILE A 169 12.65 -10.00 5.65
C ILE A 169 13.00 -9.41 4.27
N ALA A 170 12.10 -9.52 3.30
CA ALA A 170 12.32 -9.02 1.94
C ALA A 170 12.44 -7.50 1.89
N MET A 171 11.56 -6.76 2.58
CA MET A 171 11.65 -5.30 2.68
C MET A 171 12.95 -4.88 3.36
N ARG A 172 13.38 -5.57 4.40
CA ARG A 172 14.66 -5.34 5.07
C ARG A 172 15.86 -5.62 4.17
N ALA A 173 15.79 -6.65 3.33
CA ALA A 173 16.84 -6.97 2.36
C ALA A 173 16.95 -5.89 1.29
N LEU A 174 15.81 -5.45 0.73
CA LEU A 174 15.76 -4.43 -0.34
C LEU A 174 16.21 -3.06 0.15
N PHE A 175 15.74 -2.64 1.33
CA PHE A 175 15.91 -1.29 1.86
C PHE A 175 16.93 -1.19 3.01
N ARG A 176 17.93 -2.03 3.04
CA ARG A 176 18.92 -2.25 4.10
C ARG A 176 19.44 -0.97 4.82
N ASP A 177 19.69 0.10 4.06
CA ASP A 177 20.20 1.39 4.59
C ASP A 177 19.17 2.53 4.40
N HIS A 178 17.89 2.20 4.30
CA HIS A 178 16.83 3.14 4.02
C HIS A 178 15.72 3.03 5.08
N PRO A 179 15.00 4.10 5.42
CA PRO A 179 13.91 4.03 6.42
C PRO A 179 12.85 2.96 6.14
N TYR A 180 12.62 2.60 4.88
CA TYR A 180 11.67 1.53 4.52
C TYR A 180 12.09 0.11 4.97
N ALA A 181 13.30 -0.05 5.48
CA ALA A 181 13.71 -1.29 6.14
C ALA A 181 13.04 -1.50 7.51
N LEU A 182 12.53 -0.41 8.11
CA LEU A 182 11.85 -0.46 9.40
C LEU A 182 10.41 -0.97 9.24
N ASP A 183 9.97 -1.76 10.20
CA ASP A 183 8.59 -2.22 10.27
C ASP A 183 7.70 -1.13 10.94
N PRO A 184 6.80 -0.45 10.23
CA PRO A 184 5.97 0.59 10.81
C PRO A 184 4.97 0.06 11.85
N GLU A 185 4.63 -1.24 11.83
CA GLU A 185 3.82 -1.88 12.85
C GLU A 185 4.59 -2.23 14.13
N GLY A 186 5.91 -2.13 14.09
CA GLY A 186 6.81 -2.49 15.19
C GLY A 186 7.15 -3.97 15.26
N THR A 187 8.30 -4.25 15.87
CA THR A 187 8.77 -5.59 16.20
C THR A 187 8.42 -5.94 17.65
N GLU A 188 8.53 -7.20 18.04
CA GLU A 188 8.37 -7.59 19.44
C GLU A 188 9.35 -6.82 20.36
N THR A 189 10.60 -6.66 19.93
CA THR A 189 11.64 -5.93 20.66
C THR A 189 11.31 -4.46 20.83
N SER A 190 10.97 -3.76 19.75
CA SER A 190 10.65 -2.33 19.81
C SER A 190 9.40 -2.07 20.65
N LEU A 191 8.33 -2.83 20.42
CA LEU A 191 7.06 -2.70 21.15
C LEU A 191 7.22 -2.98 22.65
N ALA A 192 8.05 -3.95 23.05
CA ALA A 192 8.34 -4.23 24.45
C ALA A 192 9.12 -3.10 25.13
N ALA A 193 9.98 -2.40 24.38
CA ALA A 193 10.79 -1.29 24.89
C ALA A 193 10.04 0.03 24.99
N LEU A 194 8.93 0.23 24.28
CA LEU A 194 8.14 1.45 24.28
C LEU A 194 7.45 1.67 25.63
N THR A 195 7.62 2.86 26.21
CA THR A 195 6.99 3.28 27.46
C THR A 195 5.81 4.21 27.22
N GLY A 196 4.99 4.47 28.26
CA GLY A 196 3.91 5.47 28.19
C GLY A 196 4.49 6.88 27.96
N GLU A 197 5.68 7.21 28.51
CA GLU A 197 6.32 8.51 28.28
C GLU A 197 6.80 8.66 26.83
N ASP A 198 7.37 7.61 26.22
CA ASP A 198 7.73 7.65 24.78
C ASP A 198 6.49 7.98 23.92
N VAL A 199 5.34 7.35 24.21
CA VAL A 199 4.09 7.56 23.45
C VAL A 199 3.56 8.98 23.66
N ARG A 200 3.59 9.49 24.89
CA ARG A 200 3.17 10.88 25.21
C ARG A 200 4.08 11.92 24.55
N ALA A 201 5.39 11.69 24.57
CA ALA A 201 6.36 12.56 23.90
C ALA A 201 6.11 12.56 22.39
N TYR A 202 5.97 11.38 21.78
CA TYR A 202 5.65 11.25 20.36
C TYR A 202 4.33 11.96 20.00
N ALA A 203 3.30 11.85 20.82
CA ALA A 203 2.03 12.53 20.59
C ALA A 203 2.19 14.06 20.59
N ARG A 204 2.91 14.63 21.57
CA ARG A 204 3.18 16.09 21.64
C ARG A 204 3.93 16.61 20.41
N ASP A 205 4.91 15.85 19.93
CA ASP A 205 5.82 16.28 18.87
C ASP A 205 5.26 16.00 17.47
N GLN A 206 4.45 14.95 17.33
CA GLN A 206 4.08 14.41 16.03
C GLN A 206 2.60 14.57 15.64
N LEU A 207 1.69 14.83 16.61
CA LEU A 207 0.29 15.15 16.30
C LEU A 207 0.17 16.66 16.02
N VAL A 208 0.63 17.06 14.85
CA VAL A 208 0.61 18.45 14.36
C VAL A 208 -0.09 18.52 13.01
N THR A 209 -0.80 19.64 12.74
CA THR A 209 -1.63 19.77 11.51
C THR A 209 -0.80 19.70 10.24
N SER A 210 0.45 20.17 10.24
CA SER A 210 1.35 20.10 9.10
C SER A 210 1.72 18.66 8.66
N ARG A 211 1.53 17.66 9.54
CA ARG A 211 1.69 16.23 9.23
C ARG A 211 0.40 15.56 8.74
N MET A 212 -0.68 16.32 8.56
CA MET A 212 -2.00 15.75 8.30
C MET A 212 -2.48 16.04 6.89
N LEU A 213 -2.88 14.98 6.20
CA LEU A 213 -3.71 15.06 5.03
C LEU A 213 -5.00 14.29 5.31
N VAL A 214 -6.15 14.91 5.02
CA VAL A 214 -7.47 14.29 5.15
C VAL A 214 -8.06 14.08 3.77
N ALA A 215 -8.40 12.84 3.42
CA ALA A 215 -9.18 12.54 2.22
C ALA A 215 -10.62 12.20 2.61
N VAL A 216 -11.58 12.81 1.93
CA VAL A 216 -13.02 12.59 2.13
C VAL A 216 -13.69 12.28 0.81
N VAL A 217 -14.38 11.13 0.74
CA VAL A 217 -15.18 10.75 -0.44
C VAL A 217 -16.59 10.39 0.02
N GLY A 218 -17.60 11.08 -0.52
CA GLY A 218 -19.02 10.85 -0.17
C GLY A 218 -19.89 12.06 -0.45
N ALA A 219 -21.20 11.97 -0.16
CA ALA A 219 -22.18 13.03 -0.37
C ALA A 219 -22.08 14.12 0.73
N VAL A 220 -20.93 14.79 0.82
CA VAL A 220 -20.61 15.79 1.85
C VAL A 220 -20.20 17.09 1.18
N THR A 221 -20.70 18.24 1.66
CA THR A 221 -20.32 19.55 1.13
C THR A 221 -18.95 19.98 1.65
N ARG A 222 -18.25 20.80 0.88
CA ARG A 222 -16.97 21.39 1.28
C ARG A 222 -17.08 22.19 2.58
N ALA A 223 -18.10 23.04 2.69
CA ALA A 223 -18.32 23.86 3.88
C ALA A 223 -18.50 23.01 5.15
N HIS A 224 -19.14 21.84 5.02
CA HIS A 224 -19.30 20.93 6.13
C HIS A 224 -17.96 20.31 6.56
N VAL A 225 -17.15 19.82 5.61
CA VAL A 225 -15.79 19.29 5.90
C VAL A 225 -14.90 20.38 6.53
N GLU A 226 -14.91 21.62 5.99
CA GLU A 226 -14.16 22.74 6.56
C GLU A 226 -14.57 23.02 8.00
N SER A 227 -15.88 23.01 8.31
CA SER A 227 -16.38 23.17 9.67
C SER A 227 -15.91 22.06 10.61
N LEU A 228 -16.01 20.81 10.18
CA LEU A 228 -15.57 19.64 10.96
C LEU A 228 -14.07 19.68 11.26
N VAL A 229 -13.23 19.94 10.25
CA VAL A 229 -11.77 20.03 10.42
C VAL A 229 -11.40 21.18 11.37
N THR A 230 -11.97 22.38 11.16
CA THR A 230 -11.70 23.54 11.99
C THR A 230 -12.07 23.31 13.45
N ALA A 231 -13.22 22.69 13.69
CA ALA A 231 -13.72 22.43 15.04
C ALA A 231 -12.93 21.36 15.78
N THR A 232 -12.15 20.52 15.09
CA THR A 232 -11.47 19.35 15.66
C THR A 232 -9.96 19.36 15.39
N LEU A 233 -9.51 18.81 14.28
CA LEU A 233 -8.08 18.68 13.93
C LEU A 233 -7.36 20.03 13.90
N GLY A 234 -8.02 21.09 13.49
CA GLY A 234 -7.49 22.46 13.49
C GLY A 234 -7.16 23.03 14.86
N ARG A 235 -7.50 22.33 15.95
CA ARG A 235 -7.10 22.70 17.34
C ARG A 235 -5.71 22.19 17.71
N LEU A 236 -5.14 21.31 16.91
CA LEU A 236 -3.78 20.81 17.12
C LEU A 236 -2.75 21.88 16.79
N PRO A 237 -1.54 21.80 17.35
CA PRO A 237 -0.42 22.67 16.97
C PRO A 237 -0.15 22.61 15.46
N GLY A 238 0.31 23.72 14.85
CA GLY A 238 0.61 23.80 13.42
C GLY A 238 1.76 22.89 13.00
N GLY A 239 2.86 22.96 13.74
CA GLY A 239 4.10 22.28 13.41
C GLY A 239 4.80 22.85 12.17
N ASP A 240 5.93 22.27 11.82
CA ASP A 240 6.79 22.69 10.71
C ASP A 240 7.09 21.57 9.71
N TYR A 241 6.41 20.42 9.86
CA TYR A 241 6.60 19.28 8.98
C TYR A 241 6.28 19.63 7.52
N ARG A 242 7.14 19.19 6.61
CA ARG A 242 6.91 19.30 5.16
C ARG A 242 7.04 17.93 4.52
N TRP A 243 6.01 17.53 3.81
CA TRP A 243 6.06 16.31 3.02
C TRP A 243 7.10 16.44 1.91
N THR A 244 7.95 15.43 1.80
CA THR A 244 8.88 15.25 0.69
C THR A 244 8.86 13.78 0.28
N LEU A 245 9.19 13.50 -0.97
CA LEU A 245 9.42 12.11 -1.39
C LEU A 245 10.62 11.53 -0.61
N PRO A 246 10.59 10.24 -0.28
CA PRO A 246 11.71 9.58 0.38
C PRO A 246 12.98 9.64 -0.48
N PRO A 247 14.18 9.59 0.11
CA PRO A 247 15.42 9.53 -0.63
C PRO A 247 15.45 8.29 -1.52
N LYS A 248 16.17 8.35 -2.62
CA LYS A 248 16.35 7.18 -3.48
C LYS A 248 17.13 6.10 -2.73
N PRO A 249 16.67 4.84 -2.70
CA PRO A 249 17.40 3.75 -2.06
C PRO A 249 18.73 3.49 -2.78
N ARG A 250 19.72 3.02 -2.04
CA ARG A 250 20.98 2.56 -2.64
C ARG A 250 20.72 1.29 -3.44
N THR A 251 21.36 1.18 -4.59
CA THR A 251 21.38 -0.06 -5.35
C THR A 251 22.44 -1.00 -4.75
N HIS A 252 22.03 -2.17 -4.34
CA HIS A 252 22.91 -3.24 -3.87
C HIS A 252 23.05 -4.31 -4.95
N ALA A 253 24.18 -5.01 -4.98
CA ALA A 253 24.32 -6.22 -5.79
C ALA A 253 23.23 -7.23 -5.40
N PRO A 254 22.81 -8.14 -6.30
CA PRO A 254 21.86 -9.20 -5.96
C PRO A 254 22.29 -9.92 -4.69
N GLY A 255 21.34 -10.20 -3.82
CA GLY A 255 21.65 -10.78 -2.52
C GLY A 255 20.48 -11.51 -1.88
N TRP A 256 20.80 -12.23 -0.81
CA TRP A 256 19.87 -13.07 -0.06
C TRP A 256 19.85 -12.72 1.41
N LEU A 257 18.65 -12.66 1.98
CA LEU A 257 18.45 -12.72 3.42
C LEU A 257 17.69 -14.00 3.75
N ILE A 258 18.39 -14.94 4.40
CA ILE A 258 17.91 -16.30 4.61
C ILE A 258 17.55 -16.50 6.08
N GLU A 259 16.35 -16.98 6.33
CA GLU A 259 15.93 -17.44 7.65
C GLU A 259 15.63 -18.95 7.57
N ASN A 260 16.49 -19.76 8.21
CA ASN A 260 16.32 -21.21 8.24
C ASN A 260 15.18 -21.58 9.21
N ARG A 261 14.17 -22.27 8.69
CA ARG A 261 13.07 -22.85 9.47
C ARG A 261 12.71 -24.23 8.94
N ASP A 262 12.43 -25.14 9.86
CA ASP A 262 11.86 -26.45 9.51
C ASP A 262 10.39 -26.28 9.11
N LEU A 263 10.18 -26.05 7.81
CA LEU A 263 8.86 -25.88 7.19
C LEU A 263 8.73 -26.89 6.03
N PRO A 264 7.52 -27.43 5.81
CA PRO A 264 7.30 -28.37 4.71
C PRO A 264 7.43 -27.70 3.33
N THR A 265 7.32 -26.38 3.27
CA THR A 265 7.36 -25.55 2.06
C THR A 265 8.36 -24.42 2.26
N ALA A 266 9.19 -24.16 1.28
CA ALA A 266 10.02 -22.95 1.23
C ALA A 266 9.22 -21.76 0.69
N TYR A 267 9.45 -20.59 1.25
CA TYR A 267 8.86 -19.31 0.86
C TYR A 267 9.96 -18.40 0.34
N ILE A 268 9.77 -17.88 -0.86
CA ILE A 268 10.75 -17.01 -1.54
C ILE A 268 10.06 -15.75 -2.01
N LEU A 269 10.66 -14.61 -1.73
CA LEU A 269 10.23 -13.31 -2.22
C LEU A 269 11.45 -12.51 -2.68
N GLY A 270 11.59 -12.34 -3.98
CA GLY A 270 12.54 -11.41 -4.57
C GLY A 270 11.88 -10.06 -4.76
N LEU A 271 12.55 -8.97 -4.36
CA LEU A 271 12.05 -7.61 -4.51
C LEU A 271 13.02 -6.73 -5.29
N PHE A 272 12.50 -5.79 -6.04
CA PHE A 272 13.25 -4.77 -6.78
C PHE A 272 12.51 -3.43 -6.78
N PRO A 273 13.24 -2.28 -6.66
CA PRO A 273 12.62 -0.96 -6.63
C PRO A 273 12.29 -0.50 -8.04
N GLY A 274 11.13 0.13 -8.22
CA GLY A 274 10.71 0.73 -9.47
C GLY A 274 10.98 2.24 -9.54
N PRO A 275 10.70 2.85 -10.71
CA PRO A 275 10.72 4.30 -10.87
C PRO A 275 9.59 4.94 -10.05
N PRO A 276 9.80 6.15 -9.48
CA PRO A 276 8.78 6.85 -8.71
C PRO A 276 7.56 7.20 -9.57
N PRO A 277 6.38 7.43 -8.98
CA PRO A 277 5.18 7.85 -9.72
C PRO A 277 5.39 9.10 -10.58
N THR A 278 6.30 9.99 -10.18
CA THR A 278 6.70 11.19 -10.95
C THR A 278 7.42 10.88 -12.25
N ALA A 279 7.88 9.65 -12.46
CA ALA A 279 8.52 9.23 -13.72
C ALA A 279 7.51 8.98 -14.86
N GLY A 280 6.21 9.16 -14.63
CA GLY A 280 5.17 9.13 -15.65
C GLY A 280 5.11 7.81 -16.41
N GLN A 281 5.48 7.82 -17.71
CA GLN A 281 5.43 6.64 -18.58
C GLN A 281 6.24 5.46 -18.02
N ALA A 282 7.43 5.70 -17.48
CA ALA A 282 8.28 4.64 -16.93
C ALA A 282 7.64 3.95 -15.71
N TYR A 283 6.93 4.71 -14.86
CA TYR A 283 6.17 4.13 -13.74
C TYR A 283 5.07 3.18 -14.22
N TRP A 284 4.31 3.56 -15.25
CA TRP A 284 3.27 2.71 -15.80
C TRP A 284 3.83 1.50 -16.53
N ALA A 285 4.92 1.68 -17.29
CA ALA A 285 5.63 0.56 -17.90
C ALA A 285 6.14 -0.45 -16.85
N PHE A 286 6.64 0.04 -15.71
CA PHE A 286 7.05 -0.82 -14.60
C PHE A 286 5.87 -1.59 -13.97
N ARG A 287 4.72 -0.93 -13.79
CA ARG A 287 3.50 -1.60 -13.31
C ARG A 287 3.04 -2.69 -14.29
N VAL A 288 2.99 -2.37 -15.58
CA VAL A 288 2.61 -3.33 -16.64
C VAL A 288 3.61 -4.48 -16.70
N ALA A 289 4.91 -4.20 -16.69
CA ALA A 289 5.95 -5.23 -16.71
C ALA A 289 5.83 -6.18 -15.50
N THR A 290 5.58 -5.65 -14.30
CA THR A 290 5.39 -6.47 -13.09
C THR A 290 4.12 -7.32 -13.19
N ALA A 291 3.04 -6.78 -13.75
CA ALA A 291 1.80 -7.52 -13.92
C ALA A 291 1.92 -8.62 -15.00
N VAL A 292 2.63 -8.36 -16.10
CA VAL A 292 2.96 -9.37 -17.12
C VAL A 292 3.84 -10.47 -16.51
N LEU A 293 4.86 -10.09 -15.74
CA LEU A 293 5.70 -11.03 -15.00
C LEU A 293 4.88 -11.94 -14.08
N SER A 294 3.88 -11.36 -13.38
CA SER A 294 2.98 -12.13 -12.52
C SER A 294 2.22 -13.21 -13.31
N GLY A 295 1.73 -12.84 -14.50
CA GLY A 295 1.07 -13.81 -15.41
C GLY A 295 2.00 -14.93 -15.86
N GLN A 296 3.24 -14.60 -16.26
CA GLN A 296 4.24 -15.58 -16.69
C GLN A 296 4.66 -16.52 -15.55
N ILE A 297 4.94 -15.98 -14.36
CA ILE A 297 5.26 -16.77 -13.17
C ILE A 297 4.12 -17.72 -12.82
N GLY A 298 2.87 -17.21 -12.82
CA GLY A 298 1.69 -18.03 -12.56
C GLY A 298 1.51 -19.14 -13.58
N TYR A 299 1.75 -18.86 -14.87
CA TYR A 299 1.65 -19.84 -15.94
C TYR A 299 2.74 -20.93 -15.80
N HIS A 300 4.01 -20.54 -15.78
CA HIS A 300 5.12 -21.50 -15.76
C HIS A 300 5.17 -22.34 -14.49
N ILE A 301 5.04 -21.71 -13.32
CA ILE A 301 5.20 -22.41 -12.05
C ILE A 301 3.95 -23.22 -11.69
N ARG A 302 2.75 -22.64 -11.90
CA ARG A 302 1.50 -23.29 -11.46
C ARG A 302 0.90 -24.18 -12.51
N GLN A 303 0.77 -23.70 -13.78
CA GLN A 303 0.03 -24.45 -14.81
C GLN A 303 0.92 -25.45 -15.54
N GLU A 304 2.11 -25.06 -15.94
CA GLU A 304 3.00 -25.89 -16.75
C GLU A 304 3.77 -26.93 -15.90
N HIS A 305 4.34 -26.51 -14.76
CA HIS A 305 5.21 -27.37 -13.94
C HIS A 305 4.58 -27.86 -12.63
N SER A 306 3.42 -27.35 -12.25
CA SER A 306 2.70 -27.76 -11.02
C SER A 306 3.54 -27.67 -9.73
N LEU A 307 4.46 -26.68 -9.64
CA LEU A 307 5.39 -26.54 -8.52
C LEU A 307 4.79 -25.77 -7.34
N SER A 308 3.77 -24.96 -7.58
CA SER A 308 3.13 -24.14 -6.56
C SER A 308 1.74 -23.69 -6.96
N TYR A 309 0.85 -23.56 -5.98
CA TYR A 309 -0.43 -22.87 -6.15
C TYR A 309 -0.31 -21.34 -5.96
N ALA A 310 0.71 -20.89 -5.22
CA ALA A 310 0.95 -19.50 -4.89
C ALA A 310 2.27 -19.02 -5.51
N ALA A 311 2.19 -18.56 -6.77
CA ALA A 311 3.31 -18.00 -7.52
C ALA A 311 2.81 -16.80 -8.31
N PHE A 312 3.37 -15.60 -8.04
CA PHE A 312 2.96 -14.34 -8.66
C PHE A 312 4.03 -13.25 -8.48
N ALA A 313 3.89 -12.13 -9.19
CA ALA A 313 4.71 -10.93 -8.97
C ALA A 313 3.89 -9.87 -8.19
N PRO A 314 4.20 -9.63 -6.90
CA PRO A 314 3.56 -8.57 -6.13
C PRO A 314 3.99 -7.19 -6.62
N PHE A 315 3.09 -6.21 -6.45
CA PHE A 315 3.38 -4.80 -6.65
C PHE A 315 2.94 -4.01 -5.40
N TYR A 316 3.87 -3.23 -4.83
CA TYR A 316 3.61 -2.35 -3.68
C TYR A 316 3.66 -0.90 -4.16
N ASP A 317 2.49 -0.25 -4.13
CA ASP A 317 2.29 1.12 -4.60
C ASP A 317 2.56 2.11 -3.47
N GLN A 318 3.79 2.59 -3.42
CA GLN A 318 4.31 3.55 -2.44
C GLN A 318 5.21 4.57 -3.14
N ALA A 319 5.75 5.57 -2.43
CA ALA A 319 6.57 6.63 -3.05
C ALA A 319 7.80 6.07 -3.77
N ILE A 320 8.37 4.96 -3.30
CA ILE A 320 9.33 4.13 -4.02
C ILE A 320 8.61 2.83 -4.36
N PRO A 321 7.99 2.71 -5.54
CA PRO A 321 7.27 1.50 -5.93
C PRO A 321 8.18 0.28 -5.89
N VAL A 322 7.62 -0.85 -5.49
CA VAL A 322 8.37 -2.11 -5.42
C VAL A 322 7.62 -3.17 -6.20
N GLY A 323 8.31 -3.77 -7.15
CA GLY A 323 7.90 -5.00 -7.78
C GLY A 323 8.59 -6.21 -7.16
N GLY A 324 8.08 -7.39 -7.41
CA GLY A 324 8.71 -8.59 -6.88
C GLY A 324 8.37 -9.86 -7.64
N ALA A 325 8.87 -10.97 -7.12
CA ALA A 325 8.52 -12.34 -7.53
C ALA A 325 8.38 -13.20 -6.29
N TYR A 326 7.21 -13.78 -6.10
CA TYR A 326 6.87 -14.60 -4.94
C TYR A 326 6.57 -16.05 -5.36
N VAL A 327 7.04 -16.99 -4.56
CA VAL A 327 6.63 -18.40 -4.65
C VAL A 327 6.70 -19.09 -3.30
N SER A 328 5.73 -19.97 -3.02
CA SER A 328 5.82 -20.96 -1.94
C SER A 328 5.87 -22.37 -2.54
N THR A 329 6.96 -23.12 -2.32
CA THR A 329 7.19 -24.38 -3.03
C THR A 329 8.05 -25.35 -2.23
N PRO A 330 7.84 -26.68 -2.35
CA PRO A 330 8.78 -27.67 -1.83
C PRO A 330 10.07 -27.80 -2.67
N LYS A 331 10.13 -27.17 -3.87
CA LYS A 331 11.24 -27.25 -4.84
C LYS A 331 11.77 -25.85 -5.19
N PRO A 332 12.50 -25.21 -4.27
CA PRO A 332 12.89 -23.81 -4.42
C PRO A 332 13.80 -23.54 -5.63
N ASP A 333 14.75 -24.42 -5.94
CA ASP A 333 15.70 -24.22 -7.03
C ASP A 333 15.02 -24.26 -8.41
N GLU A 334 14.09 -25.21 -8.61
CA GLU A 334 13.32 -25.31 -9.84
C GLU A 334 12.45 -24.05 -10.04
N ALA A 335 11.76 -23.61 -8.99
CA ALA A 335 10.92 -22.41 -9.04
C ALA A 335 11.71 -21.13 -9.30
N LEU A 336 12.89 -20.98 -8.69
CA LEU A 336 13.78 -19.84 -8.93
C LEU A 336 14.28 -19.79 -10.38
N ALA A 337 14.66 -20.95 -10.93
CA ALA A 337 15.09 -21.04 -12.33
C ALA A 337 13.99 -20.53 -13.28
N LEU A 338 12.72 -20.91 -13.03
CA LEU A 338 11.56 -20.45 -13.80
C LEU A 338 11.26 -18.97 -13.60
N ILE A 339 11.41 -18.43 -12.37
CA ILE A 339 11.29 -16.98 -12.12
C ILE A 339 12.33 -16.22 -12.93
N HIS A 340 13.61 -16.64 -12.88
CA HIS A 340 14.66 -15.99 -13.63
C HIS A 340 14.43 -16.11 -15.14
N GLN A 341 13.89 -17.25 -15.62
CA GLN A 341 13.51 -17.42 -17.01
C GLN A 341 12.40 -16.42 -17.40
N ALA A 342 11.33 -16.32 -16.61
CA ALA A 342 10.25 -15.38 -16.87
C ALA A 342 10.74 -13.92 -16.94
N ILE A 343 11.69 -13.52 -16.08
CA ILE A 343 12.30 -12.18 -16.14
C ILE A 343 13.11 -11.98 -17.42
N ARG A 344 13.92 -12.99 -17.85
CA ARG A 344 14.64 -12.92 -19.11
C ARG A 344 13.71 -12.85 -20.32
N ASP A 345 12.66 -13.66 -20.31
CA ASP A 345 11.67 -13.68 -21.38
C ASP A 345 10.95 -12.34 -21.51
N LEU A 346 10.61 -11.71 -20.38
CA LEU A 346 10.02 -10.38 -20.38
C LEU A 346 10.92 -9.32 -21.02
N ALA A 347 12.25 -9.48 -20.94
CA ALA A 347 13.22 -8.57 -21.55
C ALA A 347 13.43 -8.86 -23.06
N THR A 348 13.25 -10.09 -23.51
CA THR A 348 13.69 -10.56 -24.84
C THR A 348 12.53 -10.90 -25.78
N VAL A 349 11.40 -11.34 -25.23
CA VAL A 349 10.22 -11.71 -26.04
C VAL A 349 9.56 -10.44 -26.58
N ARG A 350 9.31 -10.44 -27.89
CA ARG A 350 8.56 -9.35 -28.54
C ARG A 350 7.06 -9.63 -28.37
N PHE A 351 6.44 -8.92 -27.46
CA PHE A 351 4.97 -8.90 -27.40
C PHE A 351 4.42 -8.21 -28.64
N SER A 352 3.35 -8.76 -29.23
CA SER A 352 2.61 -8.02 -30.24
C SER A 352 1.87 -6.84 -29.55
N GLY A 353 1.77 -5.71 -30.25
CA GLY A 353 1.00 -4.56 -29.74
C GLY A 353 -0.45 -4.94 -29.39
N TYR A 354 -1.05 -5.85 -30.18
CA TYR A 354 -2.40 -6.38 -29.91
C TYR A 354 -2.47 -7.16 -28.58
N SER A 355 -1.52 -8.08 -28.34
CA SER A 355 -1.51 -8.88 -27.11
C SER A 355 -1.31 -8.03 -25.87
N LEU A 356 -0.38 -7.06 -25.93
CA LEU A 356 -0.13 -6.14 -24.83
C LEU A 356 -1.31 -5.19 -24.62
N GLY A 357 -1.92 -4.67 -25.68
CA GLY A 357 -3.10 -3.81 -25.61
C GLY A 357 -4.26 -4.50 -24.87
N ARG A 358 -4.59 -5.73 -25.23
CA ARG A 358 -5.61 -6.51 -24.51
C ARG A 358 -5.26 -6.77 -23.04
N PHE A 359 -4.00 -6.99 -22.74
CA PHE A 359 -3.54 -7.13 -21.35
C PHE A 359 -3.73 -5.80 -20.58
N ILE A 360 -3.35 -4.68 -21.17
CA ILE A 360 -3.52 -3.33 -20.59
C ILE A 360 -4.99 -3.02 -20.35
N ASP A 361 -5.89 -3.37 -21.26
CA ASP A 361 -7.34 -3.17 -21.10
C ASP A 361 -7.88 -3.96 -19.90
N GLY A 362 -7.48 -5.23 -19.76
CA GLY A 362 -7.84 -6.05 -18.60
C GLY A 362 -7.24 -5.50 -17.29
N TYR A 363 -5.99 -5.06 -17.32
CA TYR A 363 -5.34 -4.45 -16.18
C TYR A 363 -6.05 -3.15 -15.75
N ARG A 364 -6.40 -2.29 -16.72
CA ARG A 364 -7.15 -1.06 -16.48
C ARG A 364 -8.53 -1.35 -15.88
N PHE A 365 -9.24 -2.34 -16.42
CA PHE A 365 -10.54 -2.74 -15.88
C PHE A 365 -10.43 -3.10 -14.39
N ASN A 366 -9.49 -3.98 -14.04
CA ASN A 366 -9.26 -4.36 -12.65
C ASN A 366 -8.86 -3.17 -11.78
N TYR A 367 -7.99 -2.29 -12.29
CA TYR A 367 -7.60 -1.07 -11.59
C TYR A 367 -8.80 -0.17 -11.26
N LEU A 368 -9.73 0.01 -12.21
CA LEU A 368 -10.96 0.79 -12.00
C LEU A 368 -11.90 0.12 -11.01
N VAL A 369 -12.05 -1.22 -11.08
CA VAL A 369 -12.86 -2.00 -10.11
C VAL A 369 -12.29 -1.89 -8.71
N ASP A 370 -10.97 -2.02 -8.54
CA ASP A 370 -10.29 -1.89 -7.25
C ASP A 370 -10.44 -0.48 -6.65
N ASN A 371 -10.62 0.55 -7.50
CA ASN A 371 -10.84 1.94 -7.08
C ASN A 371 -12.31 2.38 -7.12
N ALA A 372 -13.27 1.45 -7.18
CA ALA A 372 -14.69 1.81 -7.24
C ALA A 372 -15.29 2.25 -5.90
N THR A 373 -14.73 1.80 -4.77
CA THR A 373 -15.25 2.13 -3.44
C THR A 373 -14.82 3.55 -3.00
N ALA A 374 -15.63 4.19 -2.15
CA ALA A 374 -15.28 5.50 -1.56
C ALA A 374 -13.93 5.46 -0.82
N GLU A 375 -13.66 4.37 -0.13
CA GLU A 375 -12.38 4.13 0.57
C GLU A 375 -11.19 4.13 -0.41
N ALA A 376 -11.29 3.33 -1.46
CA ALA A 376 -10.21 3.21 -2.44
C ALA A 376 -9.99 4.50 -3.23
N GLN A 377 -11.07 5.26 -3.52
CA GLN A 377 -10.98 6.58 -4.14
C GLN A 377 -10.28 7.59 -3.21
N ALA A 378 -10.59 7.58 -1.91
CA ALA A 378 -9.89 8.43 -0.94
C ALA A 378 -8.38 8.13 -0.91
N ASP A 379 -8.01 6.84 -0.91
CA ASP A 379 -6.61 6.41 -0.95
C ASP A 379 -5.92 6.80 -2.27
N PHE A 380 -6.62 6.69 -3.41
CA PHE A 380 -6.10 7.14 -4.71
C PHE A 380 -5.83 8.64 -4.73
N LEU A 381 -6.79 9.45 -4.28
CA LEU A 381 -6.68 10.91 -4.25
C LEU A 381 -5.53 11.36 -3.34
N ALA A 382 -5.42 10.77 -2.15
CA ALA A 382 -4.35 11.09 -1.21
C ALA A 382 -2.96 10.75 -1.76
N ARG A 383 -2.80 9.56 -2.36
CA ARG A 383 -1.54 9.16 -3.01
C ARG A 383 -1.16 10.10 -4.15
N ALA A 384 -2.11 10.43 -5.01
CA ALA A 384 -1.86 11.35 -6.10
C ALA A 384 -1.47 12.74 -5.61
N GLU A 385 -2.16 13.28 -4.59
CA GLU A 385 -1.83 14.55 -3.97
C GLU A 385 -0.40 14.56 -3.40
N LEU A 386 -0.01 13.50 -2.70
CA LEU A 386 1.29 13.41 -2.05
C LEU A 386 2.42 13.07 -3.02
N TYR A 387 2.24 12.08 -3.89
CA TYR A 387 3.32 11.59 -4.75
C TYR A 387 3.51 12.43 -6.01
N LEU A 388 2.43 12.97 -6.58
CA LEU A 388 2.45 13.75 -7.80
C LEU A 388 2.29 15.26 -7.56
N GLY A 389 2.02 15.65 -6.30
CA GLY A 389 1.78 17.03 -5.90
C GLY A 389 0.39 17.57 -6.28
N SER A 390 -0.49 16.73 -6.85
CA SER A 390 -1.88 17.08 -7.14
C SER A 390 -2.70 15.83 -7.45
N PHE A 391 -3.93 15.76 -6.92
CA PHE A 391 -4.88 14.69 -7.26
C PHE A 391 -5.20 14.65 -8.76
N ARG A 392 -5.23 15.81 -9.46
CA ARG A 392 -5.48 15.90 -10.91
C ARG A 392 -4.44 15.15 -11.73
N LYS A 393 -3.17 15.27 -11.35
CA LYS A 393 -2.09 14.50 -12.00
C LYS A 393 -2.25 12.99 -11.84
N GLY A 394 -2.90 12.53 -10.78
CA GLY A 394 -3.24 11.11 -10.61
C GLY A 394 -4.23 10.63 -11.68
N GLU A 395 -5.28 11.41 -11.93
CA GLU A 395 -6.28 11.12 -12.96
C GLU A 395 -5.68 11.19 -14.38
N GLU A 396 -4.86 12.20 -14.64
CA GLU A 396 -4.12 12.36 -15.91
C GLU A 396 -3.10 11.21 -16.09
N SER A 397 -2.41 10.83 -15.04
CA SER A 397 -1.40 9.76 -15.04
C SER A 397 -1.99 8.43 -15.51
N LEU A 398 -3.24 8.12 -15.17
CA LEU A 398 -3.90 6.89 -15.61
C LEU A 398 -4.01 6.78 -17.14
N GLN A 399 -4.06 7.90 -17.85
CA GLN A 399 -4.07 7.91 -19.33
C GLN A 399 -2.72 7.41 -19.90
N LEU A 400 -1.62 7.54 -19.14
CA LEU A 400 -0.31 7.07 -19.58
C LEU A 400 -0.24 5.54 -19.64
N LEU A 401 -1.12 4.83 -18.93
CA LEU A 401 -1.22 3.38 -19.01
C LEU A 401 -1.48 2.89 -20.44
N HIS A 402 -2.35 3.57 -21.19
CA HIS A 402 -2.64 3.22 -22.58
C HIS A 402 -1.50 3.52 -23.57
N ARG A 403 -0.51 4.29 -23.13
CA ARG A 403 0.65 4.64 -23.95
C ARG A 403 1.81 3.67 -23.77
N VAL A 404 1.66 2.67 -22.88
CA VAL A 404 2.71 1.65 -22.68
C VAL A 404 2.75 0.75 -23.90
N LEU A 405 3.93 0.66 -24.51
CA LEU A 405 4.21 -0.12 -25.70
C LEU A 405 5.10 -1.33 -25.37
N PRO A 406 5.12 -2.37 -26.21
CA PRO A 406 6.00 -3.52 -26.01
C PRO A 406 7.48 -3.17 -25.82
N GLU A 407 7.96 -2.16 -26.55
CA GLU A 407 9.33 -1.65 -26.48
C GLU A 407 9.69 -0.97 -25.14
N ASP A 408 8.69 -0.54 -24.36
CA ASP A 408 8.92 0.06 -23.04
C ASP A 408 9.30 -0.99 -21.98
N LEU A 409 8.95 -2.28 -22.19
CA LEU A 409 9.10 -3.31 -21.16
C LEU A 409 10.57 -3.73 -20.97
N ALA A 410 11.32 -3.96 -22.04
CA ALA A 410 12.71 -4.38 -21.95
C ALA A 410 13.62 -3.36 -21.21
N PRO A 411 13.56 -2.04 -21.48
CA PRO A 411 14.28 -1.04 -20.70
C PRO A 411 13.96 -1.09 -19.20
N ILE A 412 12.71 -1.31 -18.85
CA ILE A 412 12.29 -1.44 -17.45
C ILE A 412 12.90 -2.66 -16.77
N VAL A 413 12.94 -3.81 -17.45
CA VAL A 413 13.57 -5.03 -16.92
C VAL A 413 15.05 -4.80 -16.66
N TYR A 414 15.78 -4.25 -17.65
CA TYR A 414 17.21 -3.99 -17.51
C TYR A 414 17.53 -2.92 -16.45
N ALA A 415 16.66 -1.93 -16.25
CA ALA A 415 16.89 -0.88 -15.26
C ALA A 415 16.54 -1.29 -13.83
N HIS A 416 15.51 -2.15 -13.63
CA HIS A 416 14.90 -2.37 -12.34
C HIS A 416 14.86 -3.82 -11.87
N MET A 417 14.86 -4.82 -12.76
CA MET A 417 14.68 -6.23 -12.41
C MET A 417 16.00 -7.05 -12.43
N VAL A 418 17.15 -6.41 -12.33
CA VAL A 418 18.47 -7.07 -12.42
C VAL A 418 19.19 -7.24 -11.08
N ASN A 419 18.90 -6.36 -10.10
CA ASN A 419 19.54 -6.37 -8.77
C ASN A 419 18.54 -6.81 -7.70
N ILE A 420 17.90 -7.95 -7.92
CA ILE A 420 16.84 -8.48 -7.05
C ILE A 420 17.43 -8.82 -5.68
N GLN A 421 16.74 -8.37 -4.62
CA GLN A 421 17.04 -8.75 -3.26
C GLN A 421 16.06 -9.82 -2.82
N TYR A 422 16.56 -11.01 -2.56
CA TYR A 422 15.76 -12.16 -2.19
C TYR A 422 15.67 -12.35 -0.68
N ALA A 423 14.49 -12.69 -0.21
CA ALA A 423 14.26 -13.30 1.10
C ALA A 423 13.90 -14.78 0.92
N TYR A 424 14.44 -15.61 1.76
CA TYR A 424 14.12 -17.03 1.84
C TYR A 424 13.69 -17.37 3.27
N LEU A 425 12.60 -18.09 3.42
CA LEU A 425 12.12 -18.64 4.68
C LEU A 425 11.77 -20.11 4.48
N GLY A 426 12.49 -21.02 5.10
CA GLY A 426 12.27 -22.45 4.98
C GLY A 426 13.52 -23.27 5.32
N ASP A 427 13.45 -24.58 5.09
CA ASP A 427 14.58 -25.47 5.27
C ASP A 427 15.66 -25.20 4.22
N THR A 428 16.82 -24.71 4.66
CA THR A 428 17.96 -24.39 3.79
C THR A 428 18.59 -25.62 3.14
N ALA A 429 18.35 -26.84 3.67
CA ALA A 429 18.81 -28.07 3.04
C ALA A 429 18.14 -28.35 1.69
N ARG A 430 17.03 -27.65 1.38
CA ARG A 430 16.33 -27.75 0.09
C ARG A 430 16.84 -26.77 -0.97
N MET A 431 17.75 -25.88 -0.60
CA MET A 431 18.31 -24.85 -1.46
C MET A 431 19.75 -25.26 -1.85
N HIS A 432 19.92 -25.83 -3.02
CA HIS A 432 21.19 -26.40 -3.51
C HIS A 432 21.89 -25.48 -4.51
N GLY A 433 21.14 -24.57 -5.16
CA GLY A 433 21.64 -23.61 -6.12
C GLY A 433 22.50 -22.53 -5.46
N ARG A 434 23.54 -22.07 -6.17
CA ARG A 434 24.26 -20.82 -5.86
C ARG A 434 23.55 -19.70 -6.63
N TRP A 435 22.65 -19.02 -5.96
CA TRP A 435 21.86 -17.93 -6.53
C TRP A 435 22.40 -16.57 -6.11
#